data_9dbe59a1fb3bcbdb7b8b8c87f2d4a91a
#
_entry.id   9dbe59a1fb3bcbdb7b8b8c87f2d4a91a
#
_cell.length_a   1.000
_cell.length_b   1.000
_cell.length_c   1.000
_cell.angle_alpha   90.00
_cell.angle_beta   90.00
_cell.angle_gamma   90.00
#
_symmetry.space_group_name_H-M   'P 1'
#
loop_
_entity.id
_entity.type
_entity.pdbx_description
1 polymer ?
#
loop_
_entity_poly.entity_id
_entity_poly.type
_entity_poly.pdbx_seq_one_letter_code
_entity_poly.pdbx_strand_id
1 'polypeptide(L)'
;MVRAKTSDFQPLPLKILNVLSLLAGASLLVAVSWEILLGDPRHYSTDYLLLQGVVCVIFLADFFVRMLMADHRWRFFFRNLYFFLLSVPYLNIVDWMGVELTHAEAMLMGLVPLLRALLGLYVLFTWIINNRVTRLLTTYVLSMLVFTYFAALIFYDYEIEVNPALHDFGDAIWWASMNLTTVGANIFAVTAIGKILTVLLPTLGMMMFPIFTVYVTQIYTRNRKSDS
;
A
#
# COMPACT_ATOMS: atom_id res chain seq x y z
N MET A 1 9.85 -4.19 -23.56
CA MET A 1 9.21 -5.41 -23.07
C MET A 1 10.28 -6.50 -23.03
N VAL A 2 11.01 -6.60 -21.91
CA VAL A 2 12.03 -7.63 -21.73
C VAL A 2 11.34 -8.82 -21.07
N ARG A 3 11.19 -9.87 -21.82
CA ARG A 3 10.68 -11.18 -21.41
C ARG A 3 11.58 -11.70 -20.29
N ALA A 4 11.17 -11.61 -19.05
CA ALA A 4 11.81 -12.33 -17.96
C ALA A 4 11.62 -13.81 -18.26
N LYS A 5 12.72 -14.45 -18.66
CA LYS A 5 12.83 -15.89 -18.82
C LYS A 5 12.58 -16.48 -17.43
N THR A 6 11.42 -17.05 -17.24
CA THR A 6 11.05 -17.79 -16.04
C THR A 6 11.94 -19.01 -15.94
N SER A 7 13.02 -18.91 -15.20
CA SER A 7 13.67 -20.08 -14.64
C SER A 7 13.38 -20.08 -13.14
N ASP A 8 12.89 -21.17 -12.63
CA ASP A 8 12.50 -21.45 -11.25
C ASP A 8 13.64 -21.35 -10.21
N PHE A 9 14.71 -20.65 -10.52
CA PHE A 9 15.89 -20.48 -9.68
C PHE A 9 16.12 -19.01 -9.36
N GLN A 10 15.24 -18.43 -8.54
CA GLN A 10 15.67 -17.22 -7.84
C GLN A 10 16.73 -17.61 -6.81
N PRO A 11 17.90 -16.95 -6.78
CA PRO A 11 18.92 -17.21 -5.78
C PRO A 11 18.33 -17.02 -4.37
N LEU A 12 18.72 -17.90 -3.48
CA LEU A 12 18.22 -17.97 -2.09
C LEU A 12 18.15 -16.60 -1.40
N PRO A 13 19.16 -15.69 -1.54
CA PRO A 13 19.11 -14.36 -0.92
C PRO A 13 17.94 -13.50 -1.39
N LEU A 14 17.51 -13.60 -2.65
CA LEU A 14 16.36 -12.83 -3.14
C LEU A 14 15.03 -13.34 -2.56
N LYS A 15 14.90 -14.64 -2.31
CA LYS A 15 13.70 -15.20 -1.66
C LYS A 15 13.61 -14.73 -0.20
N ILE A 16 14.72 -14.77 0.51
CA ILE A 16 14.79 -14.27 1.90
C ILE A 16 14.44 -12.79 1.95
N LEU A 17 15.01 -12.00 1.03
CA LEU A 17 14.80 -10.56 0.97
C LEU A 17 13.32 -10.22 0.65
N ASN A 18 12.66 -10.99 -0.24
CA ASN A 18 11.24 -10.83 -0.52
C ASN A 18 10.37 -11.08 0.72
N VAL A 19 10.66 -12.15 1.46
CA VAL A 19 9.93 -12.46 2.70
C VAL A 19 10.19 -11.38 3.77
N LEU A 20 11.44 -10.96 3.91
CA LEU A 20 11.80 -9.91 4.87
C LEU A 20 11.11 -8.58 4.55
N SER A 21 11.09 -8.18 3.28
CA SER A 21 10.39 -6.97 2.84
C SER A 21 8.86 -7.07 3.04
N LEU A 22 8.29 -8.26 2.88
CA LEU A 22 6.87 -8.50 3.16
C LEU A 22 6.56 -8.35 4.65
N LEU A 23 7.35 -9.00 5.50
CA LEU A 23 7.19 -8.92 6.96
C LEU A 23 7.41 -7.49 7.46
N ALA A 24 8.41 -6.80 6.94
CA ALA A 24 8.67 -5.40 7.24
C ALA A 24 7.50 -4.49 6.83
N GLY A 25 6.90 -4.72 5.66
CA GLY A 25 5.71 -3.99 5.23
C GLY A 25 4.49 -4.27 6.12
N ALA A 26 4.27 -5.53 6.50
CA ALA A 26 3.19 -5.91 7.40
C ALA A 26 3.37 -5.31 8.81
N SER A 27 4.60 -5.35 9.36
CA SER A 27 4.90 -4.74 10.66
C SER A 27 4.68 -3.22 10.66
N LEU A 28 5.03 -2.55 9.57
CA LEU A 28 4.80 -1.11 9.42
C LEU A 28 3.30 -0.79 9.38
N LEU A 29 2.49 -1.61 8.71
CA LEU A 29 1.05 -1.44 8.67
C LEU A 29 0.43 -1.55 10.07
N VAL A 30 0.84 -2.55 10.85
CA VAL A 30 0.40 -2.71 12.23
C VAL A 30 0.84 -1.52 13.09
N ALA A 31 2.09 -1.07 12.94
CA ALA A 31 2.62 0.04 13.72
C ALA A 31 1.91 1.37 13.43
N VAL A 32 1.64 1.68 12.16
CA VAL A 32 0.86 2.88 11.79
C VAL A 32 -0.56 2.79 12.35
N SER A 33 -1.19 1.61 12.26
CA SER A 33 -2.53 1.42 12.81
C SER A 33 -2.54 1.64 14.33
N TRP A 34 -1.53 1.10 15.03
CA TRP A 34 -1.39 1.28 16.47
C TRP A 34 -1.19 2.76 16.84
N GLU A 35 -0.31 3.46 16.11
CA GLU A 35 -0.03 4.87 16.32
C GLU A 35 -1.26 5.75 16.12
N ILE A 36 -2.03 5.55 15.04
CA ILE A 36 -3.24 6.33 14.75
C ILE A 36 -4.37 6.02 15.72
N LEU A 37 -4.52 4.77 16.18
CA LEU A 37 -5.65 4.37 17.03
C LEU A 37 -5.40 4.61 18.52
N LEU A 38 -4.14 4.56 18.97
CA LEU A 38 -3.77 4.56 20.39
C LEU A 38 -2.67 5.57 20.72
N GLY A 39 -2.04 6.20 19.73
CA GLY A 39 -0.99 7.19 19.88
C GLY A 39 -1.53 8.60 20.20
N ASP A 40 -0.62 9.52 20.49
CA ASP A 40 -0.96 10.92 20.67
C ASP A 40 -1.09 11.60 19.28
N PRO A 41 -2.21 12.27 18.97
CA PRO A 41 -2.41 12.92 17.67
C PRO A 41 -1.36 13.97 17.29
N ARG A 42 -0.55 14.41 18.25
CA ARG A 42 0.41 15.51 18.06
C ARG A 42 1.86 15.09 17.90
N HIS A 43 2.22 13.87 18.33
CA HIS A 43 3.59 13.38 18.28
C HIS A 43 3.64 11.88 17.97
N TYR A 44 4.40 11.52 16.95
CA TYR A 44 4.73 10.12 16.70
C TYR A 44 5.63 9.58 17.82
N SER A 45 5.30 8.38 18.32
CA SER A 45 6.12 7.74 19.34
C SER A 45 7.52 7.43 18.82
N THR A 46 8.52 7.52 19.71
CA THR A 46 9.91 7.17 19.39
C THR A 46 10.01 5.74 18.88
N ASP A 47 9.19 4.84 19.40
CA ASP A 47 9.15 3.42 19.01
C ASP A 47 8.65 3.26 17.57
N TYR A 48 7.63 4.03 17.17
CA TYR A 48 7.14 4.06 15.79
C TYR A 48 8.21 4.58 14.82
N LEU A 49 8.87 5.70 15.16
CA LEU A 49 9.95 6.26 14.34
C LEU A 49 11.10 5.27 14.16
N LEU A 50 11.48 4.57 15.22
CA LEU A 50 12.54 3.58 15.19
C LEU A 50 12.16 2.39 14.31
N LEU A 51 10.95 1.86 14.46
CA LEU A 51 10.44 0.77 13.63
C LEU A 51 10.36 1.17 12.17
N GLN A 52 9.81 2.35 11.86
CA GLN A 52 9.75 2.89 10.51
C GLN A 52 11.13 3.03 9.88
N GLY A 53 12.11 3.56 10.64
CA GLY A 53 13.49 3.67 10.21
C GLY A 53 14.11 2.32 9.83
N VAL A 54 13.94 1.30 10.68
CA VAL A 54 14.40 -0.07 10.41
C VAL A 54 13.76 -0.64 9.15
N VAL A 55 12.45 -0.49 8.99
CA VAL A 55 11.72 -0.96 7.78
C VAL A 55 12.24 -0.26 6.52
N CYS A 56 12.46 1.05 6.58
CA CYS A 56 13.03 1.80 5.45
C CYS A 56 14.44 1.32 5.09
N VAL A 57 15.29 1.00 6.08
CA VAL A 57 16.62 0.43 5.86
C VAL A 57 16.52 -0.93 5.17
N ILE A 58 15.57 -1.79 5.58
CA ILE A 58 15.33 -3.09 4.92
C ILE A 58 14.92 -2.88 3.46
N PHE A 59 14.03 -1.92 3.18
CA PHE A 59 13.60 -1.60 1.82
C PHE A 59 14.73 -1.02 0.96
N LEU A 60 15.58 -0.18 1.53
CA LEU A 60 16.78 0.32 0.84
C LEU A 60 17.77 -0.81 0.55
N ALA A 61 18.00 -1.71 1.50
CA ALA A 61 18.84 -2.88 1.30
C ALA A 61 18.30 -3.78 0.17
N ASP A 62 16.97 -4.04 0.14
CA ASP A 62 16.32 -4.78 -0.96
C ASP A 62 16.57 -4.10 -2.31
N PHE A 63 16.41 -2.78 -2.38
CA PHE A 63 16.64 -2.03 -3.60
C PHE A 63 18.09 -2.12 -4.07
N PHE A 64 19.06 -1.92 -3.17
CA PHE A 64 20.49 -1.97 -3.52
C PHE A 64 20.94 -3.37 -3.93
N VAL A 65 20.49 -4.41 -3.24
CA VAL A 65 20.82 -5.80 -3.63
C VAL A 65 20.31 -6.10 -5.04
N ARG A 66 19.08 -5.72 -5.38
CA ARG A 66 18.53 -5.90 -6.72
C ARG A 66 19.29 -5.07 -7.77
N MET A 67 19.70 -3.86 -7.42
CA MET A 67 20.52 -3.01 -8.29
C MET A 67 21.90 -3.63 -8.56
N LEU A 68 22.55 -4.20 -7.55
CA LEU A 68 23.85 -4.86 -7.69
C LEU A 68 23.79 -6.13 -8.54
N MET A 69 22.64 -6.83 -8.50
CA MET A 69 22.39 -8.03 -9.31
C MET A 69 21.90 -7.73 -10.73
N ALA A 70 21.65 -6.46 -11.07
CA ALA A 70 21.20 -6.07 -12.39
C ALA A 70 22.38 -5.93 -13.38
N ASP A 71 22.22 -6.41 -14.62
CA ASP A 71 23.23 -6.31 -15.68
C ASP A 71 23.64 -4.86 -15.99
N HIS A 72 22.67 -3.93 -15.90
CA HIS A 72 22.87 -2.50 -16.14
C HIS A 72 22.39 -1.68 -14.95
N ARG A 73 23.27 -1.42 -13.98
CA ARG A 73 22.97 -0.79 -12.67
C ARG A 73 22.30 0.59 -12.83
N TRP A 74 22.86 1.47 -13.66
CA TRP A 74 22.31 2.82 -13.88
C TRP A 74 20.94 2.81 -14.54
N ARG A 75 20.73 1.94 -15.52
CA ARG A 75 19.41 1.78 -16.16
C ARG A 75 18.37 1.21 -15.20
N PHE A 76 18.79 0.30 -14.32
CA PHE A 76 17.93 -0.23 -13.25
C PHE A 76 17.53 0.89 -12.27
N PHE A 77 18.51 1.68 -11.80
CA PHE A 77 18.29 2.78 -10.86
C PHE A 77 17.25 3.78 -11.40
N PHE A 78 17.47 4.36 -12.58
CA PHE A 78 16.53 5.35 -13.16
C PHE A 78 15.15 4.76 -13.45
N ARG A 79 15.07 3.50 -13.88
CA ARG A 79 13.78 2.86 -14.14
C ARG A 79 12.99 2.55 -12.88
N ASN A 80 13.66 2.32 -11.76
CA ASN A 80 13.06 1.98 -10.48
C ASN A 80 13.26 3.07 -9.41
N LEU A 81 13.52 4.30 -9.83
CA LEU A 81 13.76 5.44 -8.94
C LEU A 81 12.63 5.65 -7.94
N TYR A 82 11.39 5.37 -8.34
CA TYR A 82 10.23 5.47 -7.46
C TYR A 82 10.31 4.49 -6.26
N PHE A 83 10.86 3.29 -6.45
CA PHE A 83 11.09 2.37 -5.33
C PHE A 83 12.12 2.91 -4.35
N PHE A 84 13.18 3.53 -4.87
CA PHE A 84 14.19 4.17 -4.03
C PHE A 84 13.57 5.33 -3.22
N LEU A 85 12.86 6.25 -3.88
CA LEU A 85 12.22 7.38 -3.23
C LEU A 85 11.23 6.93 -2.15
N LEU A 86 10.42 5.91 -2.41
CA LEU A 86 9.47 5.38 -1.44
C LEU A 86 10.12 4.62 -0.26
N SER A 87 11.41 4.29 -0.36
CA SER A 87 12.16 3.59 0.70
C SER A 87 12.91 4.55 1.63
N VAL A 88 12.93 5.85 1.34
CA VAL A 88 13.64 6.86 2.15
C VAL A 88 12.83 7.13 3.43
N PRO A 89 13.48 7.13 4.62
CA PRO A 89 12.83 7.40 5.91
C PRO A 89 12.64 8.91 6.14
N TYR A 90 11.74 9.53 5.39
CA TYR A 90 11.54 10.99 5.42
C TYR A 90 11.22 11.50 6.81
N LEU A 91 10.35 10.81 7.56
CA LEU A 91 9.93 11.20 8.89
C LEU A 91 11.10 11.22 9.87
N ASN A 92 11.94 10.19 9.84
CA ASN A 92 13.13 10.11 10.69
C ASN A 92 14.16 11.20 10.34
N ILE A 93 14.30 11.54 9.05
CA ILE A 93 15.24 12.59 8.61
C ILE A 93 14.78 13.95 9.12
N VAL A 94 13.48 14.24 9.03
CA VAL A 94 12.92 15.51 9.48
C VAL A 94 12.95 15.63 10.99
N ASP A 95 12.64 14.56 11.71
CA ASP A 95 12.75 14.48 13.16
C ASP A 95 14.19 14.75 13.62
N TRP A 96 15.19 14.13 12.96
CA TRP A 96 16.59 14.38 13.24
C TRP A 96 17.04 15.82 12.93
N MET A 97 16.43 16.47 11.94
CA MET A 97 16.70 17.88 11.60
C MET A 97 16.00 18.86 12.55
N GLY A 98 15.15 18.40 13.45
CA GLY A 98 14.40 19.23 14.40
C GLY A 98 13.40 20.18 13.75
N VAL A 99 12.87 19.83 12.57
CA VAL A 99 11.88 20.62 11.87
C VAL A 99 10.49 20.25 12.39
N GLU A 100 9.77 21.23 12.91
CA GLU A 100 8.37 21.05 13.31
C GLU A 100 7.50 20.89 12.06
N LEU A 101 6.92 19.69 11.91
CA LEU A 101 5.97 19.40 10.85
C LEU A 101 4.54 19.70 11.32
N THR A 102 3.72 20.17 10.38
CA THR A 102 2.27 20.11 10.57
C THR A 102 1.81 18.65 10.59
N HIS A 103 0.73 18.36 11.33
CA HIS A 103 0.16 17.00 11.40
C HIS A 103 -0.05 16.38 10.01
N ALA A 104 -0.56 17.14 9.05
CA ALA A 104 -0.77 16.70 7.66
C ALA A 104 0.54 16.30 6.95
N GLU A 105 1.63 17.05 7.12
CA GLU A 105 2.93 16.77 6.50
C GLU A 105 3.55 15.52 7.10
N ALA A 106 3.50 15.38 8.43
CA ALA A 106 4.00 14.21 9.13
C ALA A 106 3.25 12.93 8.72
N MET A 107 1.92 12.99 8.61
CA MET A 107 1.10 11.87 8.14
C MET A 107 1.41 11.49 6.70
N LEU A 108 1.52 12.45 5.78
CA LEU A 108 1.90 12.17 4.40
C LEU A 108 3.27 11.49 4.30
N MET A 109 4.25 11.95 5.08
CA MET A 109 5.58 11.32 5.14
C MET A 109 5.54 9.92 5.73
N GLY A 110 4.69 9.67 6.74
CA GLY A 110 4.47 8.36 7.32
C GLY A 110 3.83 7.35 6.36
N LEU A 111 3.01 7.83 5.40
CA LEU A 111 2.37 6.99 4.40
C LEU A 111 3.32 6.54 3.26
N VAL A 112 4.43 7.27 3.02
CA VAL A 112 5.35 6.94 1.92
C VAL A 112 5.90 5.51 1.99
N PRO A 113 6.42 5.00 3.13
CA PRO A 113 6.89 3.63 3.24
C PRO A 113 5.78 2.58 3.06
N LEU A 114 4.53 2.93 3.37
CA LEU A 114 3.39 2.03 3.16
C LEU A 114 3.07 1.83 1.68
N LEU A 115 3.20 2.87 0.86
CA LEU A 115 3.10 2.74 -0.60
C LEU A 115 4.18 1.78 -1.12
N ARG A 116 5.37 1.82 -0.56
CA ARG A 116 6.45 0.87 -0.87
C ARG A 116 6.07 -0.57 -0.49
N ALA A 117 5.47 -0.77 0.68
CA ALA A 117 4.99 -2.07 1.12
C ALA A 117 3.92 -2.64 0.17
N LEU A 118 2.97 -1.81 -0.29
CA LEU A 118 1.95 -2.17 -1.28
C LEU A 118 2.58 -2.61 -2.62
N LEU A 119 3.57 -1.87 -3.10
CA LEU A 119 4.29 -2.26 -4.31
C LEU A 119 5.06 -3.57 -4.12
N GLY A 120 5.61 -3.82 -2.94
CA GLY A 120 6.23 -5.10 -2.57
C GLY A 120 5.24 -6.26 -2.63
N LEU A 121 4.04 -6.10 -2.10
CA LEU A 121 2.94 -7.06 -2.22
C LEU A 121 2.59 -7.35 -3.68
N TYR A 122 2.47 -6.32 -4.52
CA TYR A 122 2.24 -6.50 -5.96
C TYR A 122 3.30 -7.38 -6.61
N VAL A 123 4.58 -7.13 -6.32
CA VAL A 123 5.70 -7.94 -6.85
C VAL A 123 5.60 -9.39 -6.37
N LEU A 124 5.27 -9.63 -5.10
CA LEU A 124 5.10 -10.97 -4.52
C LEU A 124 3.95 -11.73 -5.22
N PHE A 125 2.79 -11.10 -5.39
CA PHE A 125 1.66 -11.72 -6.08
C PHE A 125 1.94 -12.02 -7.55
N THR A 126 2.75 -11.17 -8.22
CA THR A 126 3.19 -11.48 -9.59
C THR A 126 4.05 -12.73 -9.67
N TRP A 127 4.69 -13.12 -8.59
CA TRP A 127 5.51 -14.32 -8.54
C TRP A 127 4.70 -15.59 -8.17
N ILE A 128 3.74 -15.48 -7.25
CA ILE A 128 2.95 -16.63 -6.75
C ILE A 128 1.89 -17.06 -7.78
N ILE A 129 1.25 -16.10 -8.46
CA ILE A 129 0.11 -16.38 -9.35
C ILE A 129 0.59 -16.47 -10.80
N ASN A 130 0.61 -17.69 -11.33
CA ASN A 130 1.08 -17.98 -12.69
C ASN A 130 0.12 -17.48 -13.78
N ASN A 131 -1.19 -17.45 -13.51
CA ASN A 131 -2.20 -16.98 -14.45
C ASN A 131 -2.27 -15.45 -14.44
N ARG A 132 -1.97 -14.82 -15.59
CA ARG A 132 -1.93 -13.36 -15.74
C ARG A 132 -3.24 -12.66 -15.32
N VAL A 133 -4.38 -13.25 -15.61
CA VAL A 133 -5.68 -12.64 -15.34
C VAL A 133 -6.11 -12.81 -13.90
N THR A 134 -5.94 -14.01 -13.33
CA THR A 134 -6.15 -14.26 -11.91
C THR A 134 -5.25 -13.35 -11.07
N ARG A 135 -3.99 -13.18 -11.49
CA ARG A 135 -3.05 -12.27 -10.85
C ARG A 135 -3.52 -10.82 -10.85
N LEU A 136 -4.02 -10.34 -12.00
CA LEU A 136 -4.55 -8.97 -12.10
C LEU A 136 -5.73 -8.77 -11.14
N LEU A 137 -6.70 -9.69 -11.13
CA LEU A 137 -7.86 -9.60 -10.25
C LEU A 137 -7.45 -9.65 -8.77
N THR A 138 -6.63 -10.64 -8.39
CA THR A 138 -6.21 -10.80 -6.98
C THR A 138 -5.40 -9.61 -6.50
N THR A 139 -4.46 -9.11 -7.33
CA THR A 139 -3.67 -7.93 -6.98
C THR A 139 -4.55 -6.70 -6.83
N TYR A 140 -5.52 -6.53 -7.73
CA TYR A 140 -6.45 -5.41 -7.66
C TYR A 140 -7.33 -5.47 -6.40
N VAL A 141 -7.95 -6.61 -6.11
CA VAL A 141 -8.79 -6.79 -4.91
C VAL A 141 -7.97 -6.55 -3.63
N LEU A 142 -6.76 -7.09 -3.56
CA LEU A 142 -5.93 -6.89 -2.38
C LEU A 142 -5.50 -5.43 -2.23
N SER A 143 -5.04 -4.78 -3.30
CA SER A 143 -4.66 -3.36 -3.24
C SER A 143 -5.85 -2.48 -2.87
N MET A 144 -7.05 -2.83 -3.32
CA MET A 144 -8.29 -2.14 -2.99
C MET A 144 -8.63 -2.30 -1.50
N LEU A 145 -8.51 -3.51 -0.93
CA LEU A 145 -8.73 -3.74 0.50
C LEU A 145 -7.76 -2.95 1.37
N VAL A 146 -6.47 -2.98 1.01
CA VAL A 146 -5.45 -2.23 1.74
C VAL A 146 -5.68 -0.72 1.60
N PHE A 147 -6.00 -0.24 0.40
CA PHE A 147 -6.32 1.18 0.21
C PHE A 147 -7.54 1.61 1.03
N THR A 148 -8.60 0.79 1.07
CA THR A 148 -9.80 1.06 1.88
C THR A 148 -9.48 1.15 3.35
N TYR A 149 -8.63 0.24 3.85
CA TYR A 149 -8.18 0.28 5.24
C TYR A 149 -7.40 1.56 5.56
N PHE A 150 -6.47 1.97 4.68
CA PHE A 150 -5.76 3.24 4.85
C PHE A 150 -6.67 4.46 4.72
N ALA A 151 -7.61 4.42 3.80
CA ALA A 151 -8.60 5.49 3.68
C ALA A 151 -9.43 5.64 4.96
N ALA A 152 -9.80 4.51 5.60
CA ALA A 152 -10.48 4.54 6.88
C ALA A 152 -9.60 5.11 8.01
N LEU A 153 -8.30 4.72 8.06
CA LEU A 153 -7.35 5.28 9.04
C LEU A 153 -7.18 6.79 8.86
N ILE A 154 -6.97 7.25 7.63
CA ILE A 154 -6.80 8.68 7.33
C ILE A 154 -8.09 9.43 7.64
N PHE A 155 -9.23 8.87 7.26
CA PHE A 155 -10.52 9.47 7.54
C PHE A 155 -10.75 9.60 9.05
N TYR A 156 -10.46 8.55 9.81
CA TYR A 156 -10.56 8.56 11.27
C TYR A 156 -9.69 9.65 11.89
N ASP A 157 -8.42 9.70 11.51
CA ASP A 157 -7.44 10.63 12.05
C ASP A 157 -7.82 12.11 11.84
N TYR A 158 -8.35 12.44 10.64
CA TYR A 158 -8.72 13.81 10.29
C TYR A 158 -10.12 14.23 10.73
N GLU A 159 -11.05 13.28 10.85
CA GLU A 159 -12.46 13.58 11.09
C GLU A 159 -12.88 13.40 12.55
N ILE A 160 -12.18 12.56 13.34
CA ILE A 160 -12.65 12.20 14.69
C ILE A 160 -12.84 13.41 15.63
N GLU A 161 -12.02 14.44 15.49
CA GLU A 161 -12.12 15.63 16.33
C GLU A 161 -13.17 16.66 15.84
N VAL A 162 -13.54 16.61 14.55
CA VAL A 162 -14.36 17.66 13.90
C VAL A 162 -15.71 17.15 13.38
N ASN A 163 -15.89 15.85 13.28
CA ASN A 163 -17.08 15.23 12.72
C ASN A 163 -17.94 14.58 13.81
N PRO A 164 -19.07 15.19 14.20
CA PRO A 164 -19.91 14.66 15.27
C PRO A 164 -20.61 13.34 14.92
N ALA A 165 -20.60 12.91 13.66
CA ALA A 165 -21.18 11.66 13.23
C ALA A 165 -20.20 10.47 13.28
N LEU A 166 -18.91 10.72 13.59
CA LEU A 166 -17.87 9.74 13.71
C LEU A 166 -17.54 9.52 15.19
N HIS A 167 -17.73 8.30 15.70
CA HIS A 167 -17.54 8.00 17.13
C HIS A 167 -16.31 7.12 17.37
N ASP A 168 -16.05 6.17 16.46
CA ASP A 168 -14.96 5.22 16.61
C ASP A 168 -14.38 4.81 15.23
N PHE A 169 -13.34 4.00 15.28
CA PHE A 169 -12.70 3.48 14.05
C PHE A 169 -13.59 2.51 13.27
N GLY A 170 -14.54 1.84 13.95
CA GLY A 170 -15.53 0.98 13.30
C GLY A 170 -16.43 1.78 12.35
N ASP A 171 -16.84 2.98 12.77
CA ASP A 171 -17.61 3.93 11.94
C ASP A 171 -16.79 4.36 10.70
N ALA A 172 -15.48 4.58 10.85
CA ALA A 172 -14.60 4.93 9.73
C ALA A 172 -14.43 3.77 8.74
N ILE A 173 -14.27 2.53 9.23
CA ILE A 173 -14.24 1.33 8.37
C ILE A 173 -15.58 1.13 7.66
N TRP A 174 -16.68 1.32 8.38
CA TRP A 174 -18.01 1.25 7.79
C TRP A 174 -18.19 2.29 6.68
N TRP A 175 -17.83 3.55 6.96
CA TRP A 175 -17.85 4.63 5.97
C TRP A 175 -17.02 4.30 4.74
N ALA A 176 -15.79 3.82 4.92
CA ALA A 176 -14.90 3.48 3.81
C ALA A 176 -15.46 2.32 2.97
N SER A 177 -16.00 1.29 3.60
CA SER A 177 -16.60 0.14 2.93
C SER A 177 -17.84 0.51 2.12
N MET A 178 -18.71 1.36 2.68
CA MET A 178 -19.93 1.83 2.01
C MET A 178 -19.60 2.72 0.80
N ASN A 179 -18.58 3.57 0.90
CA ASN A 179 -18.12 4.39 -0.21
C ASN A 179 -17.43 3.53 -1.29
N LEU A 180 -16.59 2.58 -0.90
CA LEU A 180 -15.94 1.66 -1.84
C LEU A 180 -16.95 0.86 -2.67
N THR A 181 -18.03 0.37 -2.03
CA THR A 181 -19.09 -0.37 -2.68
C THR A 181 -20.06 0.53 -3.47
N THR A 182 -19.82 1.84 -3.51
CA THR A 182 -20.65 2.85 -4.19
C THR A 182 -22.06 3.01 -3.63
N VAL A 183 -22.36 2.40 -2.48
CA VAL A 183 -23.65 2.56 -1.79
C VAL A 183 -23.77 3.93 -1.14
N GLY A 184 -22.64 4.46 -0.65
CA GLY A 184 -22.56 5.70 0.12
C GLY A 184 -22.87 5.48 1.60
N ALA A 185 -22.19 6.21 2.45
CA ALA A 185 -22.37 6.19 3.90
C ALA A 185 -23.23 7.39 4.35
N ASN A 186 -23.85 7.24 5.50
CA ASN A 186 -24.58 8.32 6.18
C ASN A 186 -23.64 9.29 6.95
N ILE A 187 -22.35 8.99 7.00
CA ILE A 187 -21.33 9.86 7.58
C ILE A 187 -20.75 10.73 6.46
N PHE A 188 -20.93 12.03 6.55
CA PHE A 188 -20.45 12.98 5.55
C PHE A 188 -19.14 13.60 5.98
N ALA A 189 -18.15 13.62 5.10
CA ALA A 189 -16.85 14.21 5.35
C ALA A 189 -16.96 15.74 5.56
N VAL A 190 -16.37 16.23 6.63
CA VAL A 190 -16.28 17.66 6.96
C VAL A 190 -14.97 18.24 6.43
N THR A 191 -13.85 17.53 6.59
CA THR A 191 -12.51 17.95 6.18
C THR A 191 -12.31 17.87 4.66
N ALA A 192 -11.33 18.64 4.15
CA ALA A 192 -10.96 18.59 2.74
C ALA A 192 -10.43 17.20 2.33
N ILE A 193 -9.64 16.57 3.20
CA ILE A 193 -9.06 15.24 2.98
C ILE A 193 -10.16 14.18 2.97
N GLY A 194 -11.07 14.20 3.93
CA GLY A 194 -12.24 13.32 3.96
C GLY A 194 -13.09 13.43 2.69
N LYS A 195 -13.32 14.64 2.17
CA LYS A 195 -14.03 14.87 0.91
C LYS A 195 -13.32 14.25 -0.30
N ILE A 196 -11.99 14.37 -0.37
CA ILE A 196 -11.18 13.77 -1.43
C ILE A 196 -11.32 12.24 -1.37
N LEU A 197 -11.19 11.64 -0.19
CA LEU A 197 -11.33 10.19 0.00
C LEU A 197 -12.74 9.70 -0.36
N THR A 198 -13.79 10.49 -0.08
CA THR A 198 -15.18 10.19 -0.45
C THR A 198 -15.38 10.07 -1.96
N VAL A 199 -14.58 10.75 -2.77
CA VAL A 199 -14.61 10.64 -4.23
C VAL A 199 -13.70 9.50 -4.73
N LEU A 200 -12.54 9.33 -4.11
CA LEU A 200 -11.56 8.32 -4.52
C LEU A 200 -12.06 6.88 -4.31
N LEU A 201 -12.67 6.60 -3.15
CA LEU A 201 -13.12 5.24 -2.81
C LEU A 201 -14.15 4.68 -3.81
N PRO A 202 -15.26 5.37 -4.15
CA PRO A 202 -16.22 4.88 -5.15
C PRO A 202 -15.58 4.75 -6.54
N THR A 203 -14.67 5.65 -6.91
CA THR A 203 -13.96 5.59 -8.18
C THR A 203 -13.16 4.30 -8.31
N LEU A 204 -12.42 3.92 -7.25
CA LEU A 204 -11.70 2.66 -7.20
C LEU A 204 -12.67 1.47 -7.21
N GLY A 205 -13.76 1.53 -6.46
CA GLY A 205 -14.77 0.48 -6.43
C GLY A 205 -15.39 0.21 -7.81
N MET A 206 -15.73 1.24 -8.57
CA MET A 206 -16.26 1.11 -9.93
C MET A 206 -15.27 0.47 -10.91
N MET A 207 -13.98 0.69 -10.75
CA MET A 207 -12.95 0.08 -11.60
C MET A 207 -12.85 -1.44 -11.42
N MET A 208 -13.42 -2.00 -10.35
CA MET A 208 -13.44 -3.45 -10.13
C MET A 208 -14.28 -4.18 -11.18
N PHE A 209 -15.38 -3.59 -11.62
CA PHE A 209 -16.34 -4.22 -12.53
C PHE A 209 -15.72 -4.62 -13.89
N PRO A 210 -15.02 -3.74 -14.63
CA PRO A 210 -14.35 -4.11 -15.87
C PRO A 210 -13.31 -5.22 -15.67
N ILE A 211 -12.52 -5.16 -14.57
CA ILE A 211 -11.47 -6.15 -14.28
C ILE A 211 -12.10 -7.52 -14.01
N PHE A 212 -13.20 -7.57 -13.23
CA PHE A 212 -13.95 -8.79 -12.97
C PHE A 212 -14.55 -9.37 -14.24
N THR A 213 -15.13 -8.54 -15.11
CA THR A 213 -15.71 -8.97 -16.41
C THR A 213 -14.65 -9.63 -17.30
N VAL A 214 -13.47 -9.04 -17.41
CA VAL A 214 -12.36 -9.65 -18.17
C VAL A 214 -11.94 -10.99 -17.56
N TYR A 215 -11.91 -11.10 -16.24
CA TYR A 215 -11.58 -12.35 -15.55
C TYR A 215 -12.58 -13.47 -15.85
N VAL A 216 -13.88 -13.19 -15.70
CA VAL A 216 -14.96 -14.16 -15.97
C VAL A 216 -14.95 -14.61 -17.44
N THR A 217 -14.83 -13.67 -18.37
CA THR A 217 -14.79 -13.96 -19.81
C THR A 217 -13.61 -14.87 -20.16
N GLN A 218 -12.45 -14.65 -19.56
CA GLN A 218 -11.27 -15.51 -19.84
C GLN A 218 -11.42 -16.91 -19.26
N ILE A 219 -12.01 -17.07 -18.07
CA ILE A 219 -12.29 -18.40 -17.51
C ILE A 219 -13.24 -19.16 -18.44
N TYR A 220 -14.33 -18.53 -18.85
CA TYR A 220 -15.32 -19.13 -19.74
C TYR A 220 -14.70 -19.58 -21.06
N THR A 221 -13.91 -18.72 -21.71
CA THR A 221 -13.28 -19.01 -23.00
C THR A 221 -12.24 -20.13 -22.87
N ARG A 222 -11.55 -20.22 -21.73
CA ARG A 222 -10.56 -21.29 -21.47
C ARG A 222 -11.21 -22.65 -21.32
N ASN A 223 -12.32 -22.73 -20.56
CA ASN A 223 -13.05 -23.98 -20.36
C ASN A 223 -13.63 -24.50 -21.67
N ARG A 224 -14.20 -23.63 -22.51
CA ARG A 224 -14.73 -24.01 -23.81
C ARG A 224 -13.68 -24.59 -24.77
N LYS A 225 -12.41 -24.15 -24.67
CA LYS A 225 -11.30 -24.71 -25.48
C LYS A 225 -10.76 -26.04 -24.96
N SER A 226 -11.08 -26.42 -23.73
CA SER A 226 -10.72 -27.72 -23.15
C SER A 226 -11.72 -28.82 -23.52
N ASP A 227 -12.96 -28.44 -23.90
CA ASP A 227 -14.05 -29.35 -24.19
C ASP A 227 -14.23 -29.58 -25.72
N SER A 228 -13.44 -28.91 -26.56
CA SER A 228 -13.38 -29.05 -28.01
C SER A 228 -12.07 -29.70 -28.45
#